data_38de173844a772012427a7c32cf8eb72
#
_entry.id   38de173844a772012427a7c32cf8eb72
#
_cell.length_a   1.000
_cell.length_b   1.000
_cell.length_c   1.000
_cell.angle_alpha   90.00
_cell.angle_beta   90.00
_cell.angle_gamma   90.00
#
_symmetry.space_group_name_H-M   'P 1'
#
loop_
_entity.id
_entity.type
_entity.pdbx_description
1 polymer ?
#
loop_
_entity_poly.entity_id
_entity_poly.type
_entity_poly.pdbx_seq_one_letter_code
_entity_poly.pdbx_strand_id
1 'polypeptide(L)'
;NWSNGILETMTLLVPDFYGGGSRTPLPKDSASEKALQSRRVDPAQINTILKSTPPYWGDQPFTGGPIYGSVILVFLAILGIWVAPRASLITFGSIIVLSLMLSWGKNLAWFNYTLFDILPGYNKFRAVSMALGITLFAIPVLGMIGLEKLTQTKALKPLLISGGTVVGTTLILAVMGSTLFRFEGAGDVELGFPDWLYTALKSDRKELLSSSAWTSFTFVIFALCAIYFYLKGKISVSILGIGLITLITLDVWTINRRYLNQDSFQGNPSRQYFAETPAEKSIASDKGYFRVFTPSEGFSQGARTSYRFNSLGGYHGAKLRRYQDLIDNRLEFELQAFSKKVQEGNYDWASLGTFNMLNTKYLIAGTESNAVLENPEANGPAWVPTEVIAVSNNASEMETLGKINTNSQATLNTEEFGKIAAGSGEINLLSYSPNSISYQATMQTGGLGVFSEIYYPEGWKVTLDGKEVPLLRVNYLLRGMEIPSGTHKIVFTFAPESYSSTKIPMIVFQYGLLLLLIAGIFFTYKKANASR
;
A
#
# COMPACT_ATOMS: atom_id res chain seq x y z
N ASN A 1 8.70 -4.12 -2.73
CA ASN A 1 9.00 -2.95 -3.58
C ASN A 1 9.41 -1.73 -2.75
N TRP A 2 8.77 -1.45 -1.59
CA TRP A 2 9.12 -0.33 -0.71
C TRP A 2 10.19 -0.79 0.29
N SER A 3 11.43 -0.82 -0.16
CA SER A 3 12.59 -1.14 0.66
C SER A 3 13.31 0.14 1.03
N ASN A 4 13.64 0.29 2.31
CA ASN A 4 14.44 1.41 2.78
C ASN A 4 15.89 1.24 2.31
N GLY A 5 16.55 2.29 1.87
CA GLY A 5 17.98 2.27 1.60
C GLY A 5 18.76 2.04 2.91
N ILE A 6 19.89 1.34 2.85
CA ILE A 6 20.69 1.11 4.06
C ILE A 6 21.10 2.44 4.70
N LEU A 7 21.55 3.38 3.89
CA LEU A 7 21.91 4.73 4.34
C LEU A 7 20.70 5.59 4.70
N GLU A 8 19.47 5.26 4.23
CA GLU A 8 18.26 5.94 4.70
C GLU A 8 18.03 5.77 6.20
N THR A 9 18.64 4.76 6.83
CA THR A 9 18.66 4.63 8.29
C THR A 9 19.26 5.86 8.98
N MET A 10 20.10 6.64 8.30
CA MET A 10 20.64 7.90 8.83
C MET A 10 19.56 8.98 9.05
N THR A 11 18.36 8.82 8.47
CA THR A 11 17.22 9.69 8.77
C THR A 11 16.77 9.60 10.23
N LEU A 12 17.12 8.53 10.95
CA LEU A 12 16.94 8.44 12.41
C LEU A 12 17.77 9.48 13.17
N LEU A 13 18.90 9.92 12.63
CA LEU A 13 19.78 10.95 13.21
C LEU A 13 19.56 12.32 12.60
N VAL A 14 19.41 12.39 11.28
CA VAL A 14 19.29 13.63 10.50
C VAL A 14 18.09 13.48 9.57
N PRO A 15 16.91 14.07 9.92
CA PRO A 15 15.66 13.79 9.21
C PRO A 15 15.71 14.13 7.72
N ASP A 16 16.42 15.18 7.31
CA ASP A 16 16.55 15.55 5.90
C ASP A 16 17.80 14.95 5.23
N PHE A 17 18.33 13.84 5.74
CA PHE A 17 19.50 13.17 5.16
C PHE A 17 19.28 12.83 3.67
N TYR A 18 18.09 12.42 3.30
CA TYR A 18 17.67 12.17 1.91
C TYR A 18 16.74 13.26 1.36
N GLY A 19 16.81 14.50 1.89
CA GLY A 19 16.07 15.65 1.38
C GLY A 19 14.63 15.79 1.88
N GLY A 20 14.19 14.96 2.84
CA GLY A 20 12.83 14.99 3.36
C GLY A 20 11.89 13.99 2.69
N GLY A 21 10.62 14.35 2.48
CA GLY A 21 9.62 13.46 1.90
C GLY A 21 9.47 13.61 0.39
N SER A 22 9.09 12.52 -0.28
CA SER A 22 8.87 12.48 -1.73
C SER A 22 7.71 13.37 -2.24
N ARG A 23 6.90 13.93 -1.33
CA ARG A 23 5.83 14.89 -1.64
C ARG A 23 6.00 16.22 -0.93
N THR A 24 7.16 16.45 -0.31
CA THR A 24 7.45 17.72 0.34
C THR A 24 7.88 18.72 -0.74
N PRO A 25 7.27 19.91 -0.82
CA PRO A 25 7.70 20.94 -1.75
C PRO A 25 9.10 21.45 -1.38
N LEU A 26 9.82 21.99 -2.36
CA LEU A 26 11.06 22.71 -2.10
C LEU A 26 10.78 23.95 -1.22
N PRO A 27 11.71 24.28 -0.30
CA PRO A 27 11.54 25.48 0.53
C PRO A 27 11.55 26.75 -0.32
N LYS A 28 10.94 27.82 0.22
CA LYS A 28 11.08 29.15 -0.34
C LYS A 28 12.54 29.60 -0.26
N ASP A 29 12.93 30.49 -1.16
CA ASP A 29 14.30 30.99 -1.31
C ASP A 29 15.34 29.92 -1.66
N SER A 30 14.90 28.76 -2.12
CA SER A 30 15.76 27.66 -2.56
C SER A 30 16.63 28.04 -3.76
N ALA A 31 17.71 27.31 -3.99
CA ALA A 31 18.56 27.50 -5.16
C ALA A 31 17.77 27.24 -6.47
N SER A 32 16.86 26.26 -6.45
CA SER A 32 15.95 25.98 -7.57
C SER A 32 15.02 27.15 -7.85
N GLU A 33 14.43 27.78 -6.84
CA GLU A 33 13.60 28.98 -7.02
C GLU A 33 14.39 30.13 -7.62
N LYS A 34 15.57 30.45 -7.08
CA LYS A 34 16.45 31.49 -7.59
C LYS A 34 16.89 31.24 -9.04
N ALA A 35 17.18 29.97 -9.38
CA ALA A 35 17.53 29.59 -10.74
C ALA A 35 16.38 29.79 -11.73
N LEU A 36 15.14 29.48 -11.34
CA LEU A 36 13.94 29.73 -12.14
C LEU A 36 13.68 31.23 -12.31
N GLN A 37 13.76 32.02 -11.23
CA GLN A 37 13.59 33.48 -11.24
C GLN A 37 14.62 34.16 -12.14
N SER A 38 15.90 33.75 -12.08
CA SER A 38 16.97 34.30 -12.93
C SER A 38 16.72 34.11 -14.42
N ARG A 39 15.94 33.09 -14.78
CA ARG A 39 15.51 32.80 -16.17
C ARG A 39 14.15 33.40 -16.52
N ARG A 40 13.61 34.26 -15.65
CA ARG A 40 12.32 34.97 -15.85
C ARG A 40 11.16 34.01 -16.10
N VAL A 41 11.14 32.86 -15.46
CA VAL A 41 9.99 31.94 -15.47
C VAL A 41 8.85 32.62 -14.72
N ASP A 42 7.62 32.45 -15.20
CA ASP A 42 6.41 33.03 -14.59
C ASP A 42 6.26 32.59 -13.12
N PRO A 43 5.92 33.49 -12.18
CA PRO A 43 5.81 33.16 -10.76
C PRO A 43 4.80 32.03 -10.44
N ALA A 44 3.70 31.91 -11.22
CA ALA A 44 2.74 30.83 -11.04
C ALA A 44 3.33 29.47 -11.47
N GLN A 45 4.11 29.47 -12.55
CA GLN A 45 4.84 28.29 -13.01
C GLN A 45 5.95 27.91 -12.00
N ILE A 46 6.70 28.87 -11.48
CA ILE A 46 7.71 28.62 -10.42
C ILE A 46 7.04 27.90 -9.24
N ASN A 47 5.94 28.43 -8.72
CA ASN A 47 5.23 27.82 -7.60
C ASN A 47 4.76 26.40 -7.90
N THR A 48 4.30 26.15 -9.12
CA THR A 48 3.90 24.81 -9.57
C THR A 48 5.10 23.86 -9.62
N ILE A 49 6.21 24.28 -10.19
CA ILE A 49 7.45 23.50 -10.28
C ILE A 49 7.95 23.16 -8.88
N LEU A 50 8.06 24.14 -7.98
CA LEU A 50 8.55 23.91 -6.62
C LEU A 50 7.67 22.95 -5.82
N LYS A 51 6.34 22.99 -6.02
CA LYS A 51 5.41 22.06 -5.38
C LYS A 51 5.48 20.64 -5.94
N SER A 52 5.81 20.47 -7.22
CA SER A 52 5.88 19.18 -7.90
C SER A 52 7.28 18.56 -7.88
N THR A 53 8.30 19.31 -7.43
CA THR A 53 9.69 18.83 -7.40
C THR A 53 10.06 18.40 -5.99
N PRO A 54 10.07 17.10 -5.68
CA PRO A 54 10.47 16.63 -4.35
C PRO A 54 11.99 16.74 -4.18
N PRO A 55 12.48 17.23 -3.03
CA PRO A 55 13.90 17.19 -2.70
C PRO A 55 14.40 15.79 -2.37
N TYR A 56 13.52 14.82 -2.16
CA TYR A 56 13.86 13.44 -1.85
C TYR A 56 14.72 12.80 -2.94
N TRP A 57 15.80 12.11 -2.53
CA TRP A 57 16.75 11.43 -3.42
C TRP A 57 17.11 10.01 -2.95
N GLY A 58 16.26 9.40 -2.10
CA GLY A 58 16.43 8.03 -1.60
C GLY A 58 15.96 6.95 -2.59
N ASP A 59 16.03 5.69 -2.13
CA ASP A 59 15.79 4.50 -2.96
C ASP A 59 14.31 4.08 -3.08
N GLN A 60 13.40 4.74 -2.35
CA GLN A 60 11.98 4.38 -2.38
C GLN A 60 11.29 4.99 -3.61
N PRO A 61 10.45 4.21 -4.35
CA PRO A 61 10.01 4.64 -5.68
C PRO A 61 9.03 5.82 -5.68
N PHE A 62 7.91 5.78 -4.96
CA PHE A 62 6.85 6.78 -5.09
C PHE A 62 6.55 7.54 -3.80
N THR A 63 6.80 6.91 -2.67
CA THR A 63 6.50 7.43 -1.35
C THR A 63 7.68 7.14 -0.45
N GLY A 64 8.52 8.12 -0.29
CA GLY A 64 9.63 8.12 0.65
C GLY A 64 9.45 9.27 1.64
N GLY A 65 10.10 9.17 2.76
CA GLY A 65 10.10 10.21 3.77
C GLY A 65 10.96 9.83 4.96
N PRO A 66 11.34 10.79 5.79
CA PRO A 66 12.21 10.53 6.92
C PRO A 66 11.49 9.64 7.95
N ILE A 67 12.19 8.63 8.41
CA ILE A 67 11.81 7.87 9.58
C ILE A 67 12.56 8.48 10.75
N TYR A 68 11.89 9.34 11.51
CA TYR A 68 12.50 10.14 12.56
C TYR A 68 11.72 10.08 13.86
N GLY A 69 12.42 9.77 14.93
CA GLY A 69 11.84 9.65 16.27
C GLY A 69 12.63 10.40 17.33
N SER A 70 13.36 11.47 16.98
CA SER A 70 14.28 12.28 17.77
C SER A 70 15.71 11.73 17.82
N VAL A 71 16.65 12.58 17.43
CA VAL A 71 18.10 12.30 17.57
C VAL A 71 18.51 12.08 19.02
N ILE A 72 17.82 12.73 19.97
CA ILE A 72 18.06 12.57 21.40
C ILE A 72 17.74 11.14 21.84
N LEU A 73 16.63 10.57 21.36
CA LEU A 73 16.26 9.19 21.70
C LEU A 73 17.22 8.17 21.09
N VAL A 74 17.74 8.43 19.89
CA VAL A 74 18.80 7.61 19.29
C VAL A 74 20.10 7.71 20.11
N PHE A 75 20.48 8.92 20.53
CA PHE A 75 21.61 9.12 21.45
C PHE A 75 21.45 8.31 22.74
N LEU A 76 20.28 8.36 23.36
CA LEU A 76 19.99 7.60 24.59
C LEU A 76 19.98 6.09 24.34
N ALA A 77 19.50 5.62 23.17
CA ALA A 77 19.58 4.20 22.82
C ALA A 77 21.04 3.72 22.65
N ILE A 78 21.89 4.54 22.02
CA ILE A 78 23.34 4.25 21.94
C ILE A 78 23.97 4.24 23.34
N LEU A 79 23.54 5.15 24.23
CA LEU A 79 23.94 5.09 25.64
C LEU A 79 23.48 3.77 26.29
N GLY A 80 22.27 3.31 25.99
CA GLY A 80 21.74 2.03 26.46
C GLY A 80 22.61 0.84 26.09
N ILE A 81 23.30 0.86 24.95
CA ILE A 81 24.25 -0.21 24.58
C ILE A 81 25.34 -0.40 25.62
N TRP A 82 25.76 0.67 26.26
CA TRP A 82 26.87 0.64 27.24
C TRP A 82 26.45 0.36 28.69
N VAL A 83 25.22 0.75 29.04
CA VAL A 83 24.81 0.76 30.46
C VAL A 83 23.55 -0.04 30.77
N ALA A 84 22.74 -0.41 29.80
CA ALA A 84 21.51 -1.15 30.03
C ALA A 84 21.80 -2.59 30.56
N PRO A 85 20.89 -3.18 31.33
CA PRO A 85 20.98 -4.58 31.71
C PRO A 85 21.08 -5.49 30.46
N ARG A 86 21.92 -6.53 30.53
CA ARG A 86 22.20 -7.42 29.39
C ARG A 86 20.92 -7.99 28.75
N ALA A 87 19.92 -8.36 29.55
CA ALA A 87 18.65 -8.87 29.04
C ALA A 87 17.90 -7.81 28.19
N SER A 88 17.80 -6.58 28.71
CA SER A 88 17.16 -5.47 27.98
C SER A 88 17.93 -5.13 26.71
N LEU A 89 19.25 -5.10 26.75
CA LEU A 89 20.09 -4.87 25.60
C LEU A 89 19.88 -5.94 24.51
N ILE A 90 19.89 -7.22 24.87
CA ILE A 90 19.64 -8.31 23.93
C ILE A 90 18.24 -8.20 23.36
N THR A 91 17.22 -7.99 24.18
CA THR A 91 15.83 -7.90 23.71
C THR A 91 15.63 -6.72 22.76
N PHE A 92 15.83 -5.50 23.24
CA PHE A 92 15.54 -4.31 22.42
C PHE A 92 16.59 -4.05 21.34
N GLY A 93 17.85 -4.40 21.59
CA GLY A 93 18.91 -4.33 20.59
C GLY A 93 18.67 -5.27 19.41
N SER A 94 18.29 -6.53 19.67
CA SER A 94 17.94 -7.46 18.58
C SER A 94 16.67 -7.03 17.84
N ILE A 95 15.67 -6.50 18.53
CA ILE A 95 14.46 -5.94 17.89
C ILE A 95 14.83 -4.80 16.93
N ILE A 96 15.68 -3.86 17.38
CA ILE A 96 16.14 -2.74 16.53
C ILE A 96 16.89 -3.28 15.31
N VAL A 97 17.88 -4.14 15.50
CA VAL A 97 18.69 -4.69 14.40
C VAL A 97 17.84 -5.48 13.42
N LEU A 98 16.99 -6.39 13.90
CA LEU A 98 16.14 -7.20 13.03
C LEU A 98 15.13 -6.35 12.26
N SER A 99 14.48 -5.37 12.90
CA SER A 99 13.52 -4.51 12.22
C SER A 99 14.18 -3.59 11.18
N LEU A 100 15.41 -3.12 11.43
CA LEU A 100 16.22 -2.42 10.42
C LEU A 100 16.57 -3.34 9.25
N MET A 101 17.08 -4.55 9.49
CA MET A 101 17.41 -5.52 8.45
C MET A 101 16.20 -5.89 7.60
N LEU A 102 15.02 -6.07 8.21
CA LEU A 102 13.76 -6.29 7.50
C LEU A 102 13.40 -5.10 6.63
N SER A 103 13.54 -3.87 7.14
CA SER A 103 13.18 -2.65 6.41
C SER A 103 14.01 -2.40 5.16
N TRP A 104 15.26 -2.88 5.12
CA TRP A 104 16.14 -2.74 3.96
C TRP A 104 15.72 -3.59 2.76
N GLY A 105 14.86 -4.59 2.95
CA GLY A 105 14.23 -5.37 1.88
C GLY A 105 15.22 -5.82 0.79
N LYS A 106 15.00 -5.38 -0.46
CA LYS A 106 15.88 -5.68 -1.60
C LYS A 106 17.33 -5.22 -1.42
N ASN A 107 17.56 -4.19 -0.60
CA ASN A 107 18.89 -3.63 -0.35
C ASN A 107 19.72 -4.51 0.61
N LEU A 108 19.07 -5.48 1.30
CA LEU A 108 19.72 -6.59 2.00
C LEU A 108 19.14 -7.93 1.49
N ALA A 109 19.35 -8.19 0.20
CA ALA A 109 18.69 -9.25 -0.55
C ALA A 109 18.86 -10.64 0.06
N TRP A 110 20.09 -11.03 0.43
CA TRP A 110 20.36 -12.36 0.99
C TRP A 110 19.50 -12.67 2.24
N PHE A 111 19.31 -11.71 3.11
CA PHE A 111 18.51 -11.89 4.34
C PHE A 111 17.02 -11.89 4.02
N ASN A 112 16.55 -10.90 3.29
CA ASN A 112 15.12 -10.72 3.05
C ASN A 112 14.54 -11.78 2.09
N TYR A 113 15.30 -12.23 1.08
CA TYR A 113 14.83 -13.29 0.18
C TYR A 113 14.86 -14.66 0.86
N THR A 114 15.83 -14.93 1.74
CA THR A 114 15.79 -16.13 2.58
C THR A 114 14.51 -16.17 3.44
N LEU A 115 14.16 -15.05 4.09
CA LEU A 115 12.92 -14.97 4.87
C LEU A 115 11.67 -15.06 4.00
N PHE A 116 11.71 -14.50 2.79
CA PHE A 116 10.61 -14.58 1.82
C PHE A 116 10.29 -16.03 1.44
N ASP A 117 11.31 -16.86 1.31
CA ASP A 117 11.16 -18.27 0.95
C ASP A 117 10.78 -19.17 2.13
N ILE A 118 11.31 -18.86 3.34
CA ILE A 118 11.18 -19.77 4.51
C ILE A 118 10.02 -19.35 5.43
N LEU A 119 9.80 -18.03 5.62
CA LEU A 119 8.87 -17.55 6.65
C LEU A 119 7.44 -17.49 6.09
N PRO A 120 6.51 -18.32 6.60
CA PRO A 120 5.13 -18.32 6.13
C PRO A 120 4.48 -16.93 6.23
N GLY A 121 3.91 -16.46 5.13
CA GLY A 121 3.22 -15.18 5.06
C GLY A 121 4.11 -13.94 4.86
N TYR A 122 5.42 -14.03 5.01
CA TYR A 122 6.32 -12.88 4.78
C TYR A 122 6.25 -12.38 3.33
N ASN A 123 6.08 -13.30 2.38
CA ASN A 123 5.91 -13.00 0.95
C ASN A 123 4.60 -12.26 0.59
N LYS A 124 3.72 -12.03 1.55
CA LYS A 124 2.49 -11.22 1.37
C LYS A 124 2.68 -9.73 1.69
N PHE A 125 3.81 -9.37 2.29
CA PHE A 125 4.10 -7.98 2.61
C PHE A 125 4.84 -7.27 1.48
N ARG A 126 4.29 -6.15 0.99
CA ARG A 126 4.87 -5.33 -0.10
C ARG A 126 5.77 -4.21 0.42
N ALA A 127 5.44 -3.62 1.54
CA ALA A 127 6.10 -2.47 2.14
C ALA A 127 6.88 -2.89 3.38
N VAL A 128 8.04 -3.51 3.18
CA VAL A 128 8.91 -3.99 4.28
C VAL A 128 9.47 -2.85 5.15
N SER A 129 9.54 -1.62 4.60
CA SER A 129 9.91 -0.41 5.35
C SER A 129 9.00 -0.12 6.55
N MET A 130 7.77 -0.66 6.59
CA MET A 130 6.88 -0.54 7.75
C MET A 130 7.46 -1.17 9.03
N ALA A 131 8.42 -2.09 8.91
CA ALA A 131 9.15 -2.66 10.05
C ALA A 131 9.88 -1.59 10.88
N LEU A 132 10.19 -0.43 10.30
CA LEU A 132 10.79 0.71 11.02
C LEU A 132 9.91 1.28 12.14
N GLY A 133 8.60 1.05 12.11
CA GLY A 133 7.72 1.37 13.23
C GLY A 133 8.11 0.63 14.51
N ILE A 134 8.60 -0.60 14.38
CA ILE A 134 9.12 -1.40 15.51
C ILE A 134 10.44 -0.81 16.03
N THR A 135 11.31 -0.37 15.13
CA THR A 135 12.55 0.36 15.46
C THR A 135 12.25 1.61 16.27
N LEU A 136 11.30 2.44 15.80
CA LEU A 136 10.90 3.69 16.48
C LEU A 136 10.28 3.46 17.86
N PHE A 137 9.69 2.30 18.11
CA PHE A 137 9.22 1.91 19.44
C PHE A 137 10.37 1.43 20.33
N ALA A 138 11.29 0.61 19.80
CA ALA A 138 12.34 -0.04 20.60
C ALA A 138 13.46 0.95 21.00
N ILE A 139 13.79 1.94 20.15
CA ILE A 139 14.80 2.96 20.43
C ILE A 139 14.51 3.74 21.72
N PRO A 140 13.32 4.37 21.90
CA PRO A 140 12.99 5.06 23.15
C PRO A 140 13.05 4.15 24.39
N VAL A 141 12.58 2.92 24.28
CA VAL A 141 12.57 1.98 25.42
C VAL A 141 13.99 1.66 25.86
N LEU A 142 14.88 1.28 24.94
CA LEU A 142 16.28 1.03 25.26
C LEU A 142 16.98 2.29 25.79
N GLY A 143 16.67 3.45 25.21
CA GLY A 143 17.21 4.74 25.62
C GLY A 143 16.80 5.12 27.04
N MET A 144 15.55 4.93 27.42
CA MET A 144 15.07 5.23 28.77
C MET A 144 15.64 4.27 29.82
N ILE A 145 15.73 2.98 29.51
CA ILE A 145 16.43 1.99 30.38
C ILE A 145 17.89 2.39 30.55
N GLY A 146 18.57 2.82 29.49
CA GLY A 146 19.95 3.30 29.54
C GLY A 146 20.09 4.57 30.39
N LEU A 147 19.20 5.53 30.23
CA LEU A 147 19.19 6.76 31.03
C LEU A 147 18.96 6.47 32.51
N GLU A 148 17.97 5.63 32.86
CA GLU A 148 17.71 5.21 34.23
C GLU A 148 18.97 4.59 34.84
N LYS A 149 19.59 3.65 34.13
CA LYS A 149 20.80 2.98 34.65
C LYS A 149 21.98 3.94 34.81
N LEU A 150 22.12 4.88 33.88
CA LEU A 150 23.14 5.94 33.99
C LEU A 150 22.93 6.81 35.22
N THR A 151 21.69 7.18 35.56
CA THR A 151 21.39 8.00 36.76
C THR A 151 21.75 7.28 38.04
N GLN A 152 21.64 5.94 38.07
CA GLN A 152 22.04 5.08 39.20
C GLN A 152 23.57 4.94 39.32
N THR A 153 24.27 4.71 38.19
CA THR A 153 25.72 4.44 38.18
C THR A 153 26.58 5.69 38.17
N LYS A 154 26.01 6.82 37.71
CA LYS A 154 26.69 8.12 37.48
C LYS A 154 27.98 8.01 36.65
N ALA A 155 28.05 7.04 35.73
CA ALA A 155 29.23 6.75 34.92
C ALA A 155 29.38 7.77 33.78
N LEU A 156 30.42 8.61 33.81
CA LEU A 156 30.67 9.62 32.77
C LEU A 156 31.17 9.05 31.44
N LYS A 157 31.99 7.99 31.49
CA LYS A 157 32.62 7.43 30.29
C LYS A 157 31.59 6.95 29.24
N PRO A 158 30.56 6.17 29.59
CA PRO A 158 29.52 5.79 28.61
C PRO A 158 28.79 6.99 28.02
N LEU A 159 28.49 8.02 28.85
CA LEU A 159 27.85 9.24 28.40
C LEU A 159 28.68 9.96 27.34
N LEU A 160 29.99 10.14 27.61
CA LEU A 160 30.89 10.86 26.70
C LEU A 160 31.16 10.07 25.41
N ILE A 161 31.24 8.74 25.47
CA ILE A 161 31.40 7.92 24.27
C ILE A 161 30.14 8.01 23.40
N SER A 162 28.96 7.77 23.99
CA SER A 162 27.70 7.78 23.24
C SER A 162 27.39 9.18 22.67
N GLY A 163 27.54 10.22 23.51
CA GLY A 163 27.37 11.61 23.11
C GLY A 163 28.39 12.01 22.04
N GLY A 164 29.67 11.67 22.24
CA GLY A 164 30.73 11.96 21.28
C GLY A 164 30.51 11.29 19.92
N THR A 165 29.98 10.05 19.91
CA THR A 165 29.64 9.35 18.67
C THR A 165 28.56 10.10 17.89
N VAL A 166 27.43 10.45 18.53
CA VAL A 166 26.31 11.11 17.82
C VAL A 166 26.65 12.56 17.47
N VAL A 167 27.28 13.32 18.38
CA VAL A 167 27.78 14.68 18.11
C VAL A 167 28.80 14.67 16.96
N GLY A 168 29.76 13.75 16.99
CA GLY A 168 30.75 13.62 15.93
C GLY A 168 30.12 13.28 14.56
N THR A 169 29.20 12.31 14.54
CA THR A 169 28.50 11.95 13.31
C THR A 169 27.69 13.12 12.74
N THR A 170 26.86 13.79 13.59
CA THR A 170 26.06 14.93 13.13
C THR A 170 26.91 16.12 12.72
N LEU A 171 28.04 16.38 13.39
CA LEU A 171 28.99 17.42 13.00
C LEU A 171 29.67 17.13 11.67
N ILE A 172 30.12 15.88 11.44
CA ILE A 172 30.69 15.46 10.16
C ILE A 172 29.67 15.65 9.03
N LEU A 173 28.42 15.26 9.24
CA LEU A 173 27.36 15.46 8.25
C LEU A 173 27.05 16.95 8.01
N ALA A 174 27.07 17.77 9.05
CA ALA A 174 26.80 19.21 8.94
C ALA A 174 27.86 19.94 8.14
N VAL A 175 29.15 19.59 8.34
CA VAL A 175 30.29 20.31 7.72
C VAL A 175 30.70 19.66 6.40
N MET A 176 30.76 18.35 6.33
CA MET A 176 31.31 17.60 5.19
C MET A 176 30.23 16.89 4.36
N GLY A 177 28.98 16.79 4.85
CA GLY A 177 27.93 16.03 4.17
C GLY A 177 27.71 16.46 2.72
N SER A 178 27.83 17.75 2.43
CA SER A 178 27.69 18.29 1.07
C SER A 178 28.72 17.78 0.06
N THR A 179 29.84 17.24 0.51
CA THR A 179 30.92 16.69 -0.32
C THR A 179 30.98 15.16 -0.31
N LEU A 180 30.39 14.52 0.69
CA LEU A 180 30.43 13.07 0.86
C LEU A 180 29.46 12.31 -0.07
N PHE A 181 28.38 12.96 -0.53
CA PHE A 181 27.30 12.32 -1.28
C PHE A 181 27.09 12.99 -2.63
N ARG A 182 26.53 12.23 -3.59
CA ARG A 182 26.24 12.72 -4.95
C ARG A 182 24.96 13.53 -5.07
N PHE A 183 24.00 13.34 -4.14
CA PHE A 183 22.67 13.97 -4.13
C PHE A 183 21.84 13.69 -5.40
N GLU A 184 21.96 12.49 -5.93
CA GLU A 184 21.27 12.00 -7.12
C GLU A 184 20.28 10.93 -6.70
N GLY A 185 19.01 11.08 -7.06
CA GLY A 185 17.95 10.12 -6.81
C GLY A 185 17.66 9.24 -8.03
N ALA A 186 17.18 8.02 -7.79
CA ALA A 186 16.81 7.10 -8.88
C ALA A 186 15.70 7.67 -9.79
N GLY A 187 14.79 8.50 -9.24
CA GLY A 187 13.72 9.16 -9.99
C GLY A 187 14.09 10.46 -10.69
N ASP A 188 15.33 10.93 -10.55
CA ASP A 188 15.72 12.24 -11.11
C ASP A 188 15.67 12.27 -12.64
N VAL A 189 15.95 11.15 -13.29
CA VAL A 189 15.88 11.04 -14.77
C VAL A 189 14.45 11.26 -15.28
N GLU A 190 13.45 10.82 -14.51
CA GLU A 190 12.03 10.95 -14.87
C GLU A 190 11.55 12.40 -14.78
N LEU A 191 12.26 13.28 -14.04
CA LEU A 191 11.90 14.70 -13.92
C LEU A 191 12.14 15.46 -15.22
N GLY A 192 13.02 14.99 -16.10
CA GLY A 192 13.29 15.62 -17.39
C GLY A 192 13.82 17.07 -17.28
N PHE A 193 14.46 17.42 -16.15
CA PHE A 193 14.94 18.77 -15.90
C PHE A 193 16.19 19.11 -16.73
N PRO A 194 16.35 20.34 -17.19
CA PRO A 194 17.59 20.79 -17.78
C PRO A 194 18.70 20.84 -16.72
N ASP A 195 19.96 20.65 -17.14
CA ASP A 195 21.14 20.51 -16.26
C ASP A 195 21.28 21.63 -15.23
N TRP A 196 20.92 22.85 -15.60
CA TRP A 196 21.00 24.00 -14.71
C TRP A 196 20.01 23.92 -13.54
N LEU A 197 18.78 23.39 -13.78
CA LEU A 197 17.77 23.21 -12.74
C LEU A 197 18.11 22.01 -11.87
N TYR A 198 18.62 20.95 -12.48
CA TYR A 198 19.10 19.79 -11.76
C TYR A 198 20.28 20.11 -10.83
N THR A 199 21.20 20.97 -11.28
CA THR A 199 22.32 21.47 -10.45
C THR A 199 21.81 22.29 -9.27
N ALA A 200 20.78 23.11 -9.47
CA ALA A 200 20.14 23.88 -8.40
C ALA A 200 19.43 22.96 -7.39
N LEU A 201 18.72 21.93 -7.86
CA LEU A 201 18.10 20.91 -7.00
C LEU A 201 19.12 20.16 -6.13
N LYS A 202 20.27 19.79 -6.69
CA LYS A 202 21.38 19.20 -5.91
C LYS A 202 21.88 20.16 -4.83
N SER A 203 21.93 21.46 -5.12
CA SER A 203 22.32 22.47 -4.14
C SER A 203 21.31 22.54 -2.99
N ASP A 204 20.01 22.50 -3.29
CA ASP A 204 18.94 22.48 -2.27
C ASP A 204 19.03 21.23 -1.38
N ARG A 205 19.30 20.07 -1.96
CA ARG A 205 19.50 18.80 -1.21
C ARG A 205 20.69 18.87 -0.26
N LYS A 206 21.79 19.49 -0.68
CA LYS A 206 23.00 19.74 0.15
C LYS A 206 22.68 20.64 1.33
N GLU A 207 21.96 21.72 1.09
CA GLU A 207 21.58 22.68 2.12
C GLU A 207 20.62 22.05 3.14
N LEU A 208 19.62 21.25 2.68
CA LEU A 208 18.71 20.51 3.55
C LEU A 208 19.45 19.55 4.47
N LEU A 209 20.40 18.76 3.93
CA LEU A 209 21.23 17.87 4.75
C LEU A 209 22.04 18.65 5.79
N SER A 210 22.76 19.69 5.38
CA SER A 210 23.63 20.45 6.28
C SER A 210 22.83 21.16 7.38
N SER A 211 21.76 21.85 7.04
CA SER A 211 20.88 22.53 7.99
C SER A 211 20.24 21.57 9.00
N SER A 212 19.74 20.44 8.50
CA SER A 212 19.15 19.40 9.35
C SER A 212 20.18 18.76 10.28
N ALA A 213 21.40 18.52 9.80
CA ALA A 213 22.49 17.97 10.61
C ALA A 213 22.94 18.95 11.72
N TRP A 214 23.01 20.27 11.44
CA TRP A 214 23.27 21.29 12.46
C TRP A 214 22.17 21.33 13.52
N THR A 215 20.93 21.17 13.11
CA THR A 215 19.79 21.11 14.05
C THR A 215 19.92 19.89 14.97
N SER A 216 20.17 18.72 14.41
CA SER A 216 20.37 17.48 15.17
C SER A 216 21.58 17.59 16.11
N PHE A 217 22.71 18.12 15.63
CA PHE A 217 23.90 18.40 16.45
C PHE A 217 23.54 19.26 17.68
N THR A 218 22.80 20.34 17.46
CA THR A 218 22.41 21.28 18.52
C THR A 218 21.55 20.59 19.59
N PHE A 219 20.54 19.81 19.19
CA PHE A 219 19.70 19.09 20.15
C PHE A 219 20.47 18.05 20.98
N VAL A 220 21.40 17.33 20.34
CA VAL A 220 22.22 16.33 21.06
C VAL A 220 23.19 17.00 22.04
N ILE A 221 23.80 18.13 21.67
CA ILE A 221 24.67 18.90 22.57
C ILE A 221 23.90 19.35 23.82
N PHE A 222 22.71 19.92 23.65
CA PHE A 222 21.90 20.34 24.80
C PHE A 222 21.50 19.15 25.69
N ALA A 223 21.09 18.04 25.11
CA ALA A 223 20.76 16.82 25.87
C ALA A 223 21.99 16.26 26.61
N LEU A 224 23.15 16.20 25.95
CA LEU A 224 24.41 15.75 26.53
C LEU A 224 24.83 16.66 27.71
N CYS A 225 24.76 17.99 27.54
CA CYS A 225 25.05 18.95 28.59
C CYS A 225 24.07 18.82 29.77
N ALA A 226 22.79 18.68 29.53
CA ALA A 226 21.79 18.50 30.59
C ALA A 226 22.09 17.24 31.43
N ILE A 227 22.37 16.10 30.78
CA ILE A 227 22.69 14.86 31.47
C ILE A 227 24.05 15.01 32.22
N TYR A 228 25.04 15.63 31.60
CA TYR A 228 26.33 15.88 32.21
C TYR A 228 26.21 16.74 33.50
N PHE A 229 25.47 17.84 33.46
CA PHE A 229 25.25 18.69 34.64
C PHE A 229 24.47 17.97 35.75
N TYR A 230 23.54 17.09 35.39
CA TYR A 230 22.86 16.24 36.35
C TYR A 230 23.83 15.27 37.03
N LEU A 231 24.69 14.60 36.27
CA LEU A 231 25.68 13.67 36.84
C LEU A 231 26.70 14.37 37.77
N LYS A 232 26.97 15.66 37.49
CA LYS A 232 27.81 16.52 38.35
C LYS A 232 27.06 17.11 39.56
N GLY A 233 25.77 16.76 39.74
CA GLY A 233 24.95 17.24 40.85
C GLY A 233 24.58 18.74 40.79
N LYS A 234 24.66 19.35 39.60
CA LYS A 234 24.34 20.77 39.40
C LYS A 234 22.85 21.04 39.15
N ILE A 235 22.10 20.04 38.68
CA ILE A 235 20.65 20.11 38.47
C ILE A 235 19.97 18.89 39.08
N SER A 236 18.69 19.01 39.46
CA SER A 236 17.88 17.94 40.02
C SER A 236 17.38 16.99 38.88
N VAL A 237 16.93 15.79 39.26
CA VAL A 237 16.34 14.83 38.34
C VAL A 237 15.07 15.37 37.67
N SER A 238 14.30 16.19 38.41
CA SER A 238 13.10 16.83 37.84
C SER A 238 13.45 17.85 36.76
N ILE A 239 14.49 18.68 36.97
CA ILE A 239 14.98 19.63 35.95
C ILE A 239 15.50 18.86 34.73
N LEU A 240 16.27 17.78 34.92
CA LEU A 240 16.72 16.92 33.83
C LEU A 240 15.53 16.35 33.05
N GLY A 241 14.54 15.78 33.75
CA GLY A 241 13.36 15.19 33.13
C GLY A 241 12.56 16.18 32.30
N ILE A 242 12.23 17.34 32.88
CA ILE A 242 11.52 18.42 32.18
C ILE A 242 12.34 18.91 30.98
N GLY A 243 13.65 19.12 31.17
CA GLY A 243 14.55 19.57 30.10
C GLY A 243 14.61 18.58 28.92
N LEU A 244 14.76 17.28 29.19
CA LEU A 244 14.77 16.27 28.13
C LEU A 244 13.42 16.14 27.43
N ILE A 245 12.30 16.15 28.16
CA ILE A 245 10.96 16.13 27.58
C ILE A 245 10.77 17.33 26.66
N THR A 246 11.14 18.53 27.11
CA THR A 246 11.05 19.75 26.30
C THR A 246 11.91 19.65 25.04
N LEU A 247 13.18 19.23 25.16
CA LEU A 247 14.09 19.08 24.03
C LEU A 247 13.58 18.05 23.01
N ILE A 248 13.16 16.86 23.46
CA ILE A 248 12.61 15.82 22.59
C ILE A 248 11.33 16.32 21.91
N THR A 249 10.44 16.99 22.65
CA THR A 249 9.20 17.53 22.08
C THR A 249 9.51 18.56 21.00
N LEU A 250 10.42 19.49 21.24
CA LEU A 250 10.80 20.50 20.26
C LEU A 250 11.47 19.89 19.03
N ASP A 251 12.35 18.92 19.23
CA ASP A 251 13.04 18.20 18.17
C ASP A 251 12.03 17.50 17.24
N VAL A 252 11.14 16.68 17.79
CA VAL A 252 10.12 15.96 17.01
C VAL A 252 9.07 16.92 16.43
N TRP A 253 8.66 17.96 17.19
CA TRP A 253 7.66 18.92 16.76
C TRP A 253 8.09 19.68 15.51
N THR A 254 9.36 20.13 15.45
CA THR A 254 9.89 20.89 14.30
C THR A 254 9.81 20.10 12.99
N ILE A 255 9.92 18.79 13.07
CA ILE A 255 9.82 17.90 11.90
C ILE A 255 8.36 17.58 11.60
N ASN A 256 7.59 17.14 12.61
CA ASN A 256 6.21 16.68 12.41
C ASN A 256 5.29 17.77 11.85
N ARG A 257 5.46 19.03 12.27
CA ARG A 257 4.67 20.16 11.75
C ARG A 257 4.86 20.42 10.25
N ARG A 258 5.92 19.90 9.64
CA ARG A 258 6.12 20.00 8.18
C ARG A 258 5.16 19.10 7.43
N TYR A 259 4.82 17.94 8.02
CA TYR A 259 3.98 16.91 7.42
C TYR A 259 2.53 16.96 7.92
N LEU A 260 2.33 17.42 9.15
CA LEU A 260 1.01 17.58 9.76
C LEU A 260 0.85 18.99 10.28
N ASN A 261 0.16 19.84 9.54
CA ASN A 261 -0.07 21.24 9.82
C ASN A 261 -1.54 21.62 9.55
N GLN A 262 -1.91 22.89 9.68
CA GLN A 262 -3.28 23.36 9.47
C GLN A 262 -3.82 23.02 8.07
N ASP A 263 -2.99 23.08 7.04
CA ASP A 263 -3.37 22.78 5.66
C ASP A 263 -3.71 21.31 5.45
N SER A 264 -3.25 20.45 6.36
CA SER A 264 -3.56 19.01 6.36
C SER A 264 -4.99 18.73 6.86
N PHE A 265 -5.60 19.66 7.59
CA PHE A 265 -6.96 19.56 8.11
C PHE A 265 -7.94 20.22 7.14
N GLN A 266 -8.37 19.47 6.15
CA GLN A 266 -9.40 19.88 5.21
C GLN A 266 -10.77 19.46 5.75
N GLY A 267 -11.85 20.11 5.25
CA GLY A 267 -13.22 19.62 5.47
C GLY A 267 -13.30 18.16 5.00
N ASN A 268 -14.41 17.47 5.21
CA ASN A 268 -14.50 16.04 4.91
C ASN A 268 -14.22 15.75 3.41
N PRO A 269 -12.95 15.45 3.02
CA PRO A 269 -12.59 15.21 1.62
C PRO A 269 -13.23 13.94 1.08
N SER A 270 -13.49 12.95 1.93
CA SER A 270 -14.18 11.73 1.54
C SER A 270 -15.62 12.01 1.12
N ARG A 271 -16.33 12.89 1.82
CA ARG A 271 -17.70 13.28 1.44
C ARG A 271 -17.72 13.97 0.08
N GLN A 272 -16.75 14.83 -0.20
CA GLN A 272 -16.64 15.52 -1.48
C GLN A 272 -16.25 14.55 -2.60
N TYR A 273 -15.28 13.69 -2.35
CA TYR A 273 -14.79 12.69 -3.31
C TYR A 273 -15.89 11.70 -3.71
N PHE A 274 -16.68 11.23 -2.73
CA PHE A 274 -17.77 10.28 -2.95
C PHE A 274 -19.15 10.96 -3.15
N ALA A 275 -19.20 12.28 -3.36
CA ALA A 275 -20.44 12.96 -3.70
C ALA A 275 -20.98 12.42 -5.03
N GLU A 276 -22.26 12.09 -5.07
CA GLU A 276 -22.91 11.48 -6.23
C GLU A 276 -22.99 12.46 -7.40
N THR A 277 -22.59 12.02 -8.58
CA THR A 277 -22.67 12.82 -9.82
C THR A 277 -23.99 12.62 -10.53
N PRO A 278 -24.38 13.55 -11.45
CA PRO A 278 -25.51 13.34 -12.35
C PRO A 278 -25.42 12.04 -13.15
N ALA A 279 -24.24 11.66 -13.62
CA ALA A 279 -24.00 10.39 -14.31
C ALA A 279 -24.33 9.18 -13.43
N GLU A 280 -23.84 9.15 -12.19
CA GLU A 280 -24.12 8.05 -11.25
C GLU A 280 -25.60 7.96 -10.88
N LYS A 281 -26.28 9.09 -10.73
CA LYS A 281 -27.72 9.15 -10.49
C LYS A 281 -28.54 8.56 -11.62
N SER A 282 -28.15 8.77 -12.86
CA SER A 282 -28.87 8.22 -14.02
C SER A 282 -28.85 6.70 -14.07
N ILE A 283 -27.76 6.08 -13.59
CA ILE A 283 -27.61 4.61 -13.50
C ILE A 283 -28.32 4.03 -12.27
N ALA A 284 -28.42 4.78 -11.17
CA ALA A 284 -28.92 4.29 -9.88
C ALA A 284 -30.37 3.78 -9.92
N SER A 285 -31.16 4.13 -10.93
CA SER A 285 -32.51 3.62 -11.16
C SER A 285 -32.55 2.20 -11.71
N ASP A 286 -31.47 1.74 -12.37
CA ASP A 286 -31.35 0.37 -12.85
C ASP A 286 -31.04 -0.56 -11.66
N LYS A 287 -31.93 -1.50 -11.38
CA LYS A 287 -31.80 -2.49 -10.31
C LYS A 287 -31.24 -3.83 -10.77
N GLY A 288 -30.86 -3.92 -12.06
CA GLY A 288 -30.21 -5.10 -12.62
C GLY A 288 -28.87 -5.40 -11.96
N TYR A 289 -28.37 -6.60 -12.18
CA TYR A 289 -27.01 -6.98 -11.78
C TYR A 289 -26.06 -6.78 -12.96
N PHE A 290 -25.21 -5.80 -12.85
CA PHE A 290 -24.26 -5.41 -13.91
C PHE A 290 -22.98 -4.82 -13.31
N ARG A 291 -21.97 -4.63 -14.15
CA ARG A 291 -20.76 -3.89 -13.83
C ARG A 291 -20.70 -2.55 -14.56
N VAL A 292 -19.99 -1.64 -13.93
CA VAL A 292 -19.73 -0.28 -14.43
C VAL A 292 -18.22 -0.10 -14.58
N PHE A 293 -17.81 0.63 -15.60
CA PHE A 293 -16.42 1.02 -15.78
C PHE A 293 -16.30 2.54 -16.01
N THR A 294 -15.35 3.17 -15.32
CA THR A 294 -15.05 4.60 -15.48
C THR A 294 -13.63 4.75 -16.03
N PRO A 295 -13.45 5.06 -17.33
CA PRO A 295 -12.13 5.15 -17.94
C PRO A 295 -11.16 6.09 -17.25
N SER A 296 -11.63 7.23 -16.70
CA SER A 296 -10.79 8.19 -15.97
C SER A 296 -10.23 7.65 -14.65
N GLU A 297 -10.87 6.64 -14.05
CA GLU A 297 -10.34 5.94 -12.87
C GLU A 297 -9.40 4.79 -13.25
N GLY A 298 -9.52 4.27 -14.48
CA GLY A 298 -8.75 3.13 -14.97
C GLY A 298 -9.02 1.83 -14.20
N PHE A 299 -8.19 0.82 -14.43
CA PHE A 299 -8.37 -0.51 -13.81
C PHE A 299 -7.74 -0.66 -12.43
N SER A 300 -6.89 0.28 -11.97
CA SER A 300 -6.07 0.08 -10.78
C SER A 300 -6.03 1.24 -9.79
N GLN A 301 -6.59 2.39 -10.11
CA GLN A 301 -6.38 3.62 -9.34
C GLN A 301 -7.62 4.13 -8.59
N GLY A 302 -8.81 3.92 -9.13
CA GLY A 302 -10.04 4.49 -8.59
C GLY A 302 -10.68 3.66 -7.48
N ALA A 303 -11.50 4.31 -6.67
CA ALA A 303 -12.37 3.66 -5.69
C ALA A 303 -13.80 4.22 -5.75
N ARG A 304 -14.03 5.28 -6.53
CA ARG A 304 -15.31 5.98 -6.58
C ARG A 304 -16.40 5.13 -7.22
N THR A 305 -16.12 4.52 -8.38
CA THR A 305 -17.06 3.66 -9.06
C THR A 305 -17.47 2.48 -8.18
N SER A 306 -16.50 1.82 -7.53
CA SER A 306 -16.74 0.67 -6.65
C SER A 306 -17.46 1.02 -5.35
N TYR A 307 -17.54 2.30 -4.98
CA TYR A 307 -18.32 2.75 -3.83
C TYR A 307 -19.83 2.62 -4.05
N ARG A 308 -20.31 2.68 -5.30
CA ARG A 308 -21.74 2.66 -5.66
C ARG A 308 -22.15 1.47 -6.51
N PHE A 309 -21.26 0.97 -7.35
CA PHE A 309 -21.55 -0.05 -8.36
C PHE A 309 -20.55 -1.19 -8.29
N ASN A 310 -20.90 -2.34 -8.84
CA ASN A 310 -19.93 -3.38 -9.14
C ASN A 310 -18.99 -2.83 -10.24
N SER A 311 -17.73 -2.59 -9.93
CA SER A 311 -16.77 -1.98 -10.83
C SER A 311 -15.83 -3.01 -11.45
N LEU A 312 -15.43 -2.80 -12.72
CA LEU A 312 -14.33 -3.54 -13.33
C LEU A 312 -12.97 -3.11 -12.79
N GLY A 313 -12.84 -1.82 -12.44
CA GLY A 313 -11.62 -1.24 -11.90
C GLY A 313 -11.64 -1.15 -10.38
N GLY A 314 -10.54 -0.70 -9.82
CA GLY A 314 -10.43 -0.38 -8.41
C GLY A 314 -9.04 -0.62 -7.84
N TYR A 315 -8.69 0.16 -6.82
CA TYR A 315 -7.46 -0.08 -6.07
C TYR A 315 -7.66 -1.27 -5.13
N HIS A 316 -6.86 -2.32 -5.32
CA HIS A 316 -7.01 -3.57 -4.62
C HIS A 316 -5.64 -4.20 -4.27
N GLY A 317 -5.39 -4.43 -3.00
CA GLY A 317 -4.12 -4.98 -2.51
C GLY A 317 -3.88 -6.47 -2.84
N ALA A 318 -4.95 -7.22 -3.14
CA ALA A 318 -4.92 -8.67 -3.38
C ALA A 318 -5.63 -9.04 -4.69
N LYS A 319 -5.36 -8.30 -5.77
CA LYS A 319 -5.90 -8.59 -7.10
C LYS A 319 -5.43 -9.96 -7.60
N LEU A 320 -6.34 -10.76 -8.14
CA LEU A 320 -5.99 -12.04 -8.76
C LEU A 320 -5.07 -11.82 -9.96
N ARG A 321 -4.03 -12.63 -10.07
CA ARG A 321 -3.06 -12.56 -11.19
C ARG A 321 -3.76 -12.71 -12.54
N ARG A 322 -4.68 -13.67 -12.69
CA ARG A 322 -5.46 -13.87 -13.91
C ARG A 322 -6.28 -12.64 -14.32
N TYR A 323 -6.80 -11.90 -13.33
CA TYR A 323 -7.51 -10.66 -13.63
C TYR A 323 -6.57 -9.58 -14.14
N GLN A 324 -5.36 -9.47 -13.55
CA GLN A 324 -4.34 -8.56 -14.07
C GLN A 324 -3.88 -8.95 -15.48
N ASP A 325 -3.67 -10.26 -15.73
CA ASP A 325 -3.31 -10.74 -17.06
C ASP A 325 -4.39 -10.40 -18.10
N LEU A 326 -5.68 -10.47 -17.73
CA LEU A 326 -6.78 -10.07 -18.61
C LEU A 326 -6.80 -8.56 -18.86
N ILE A 327 -6.50 -7.75 -17.85
CA ILE A 327 -6.35 -6.30 -18.01
C ILE A 327 -5.25 -6.00 -19.01
N ASP A 328 -4.05 -6.53 -18.77
CA ASP A 328 -2.83 -6.24 -19.53
C ASP A 328 -2.91 -6.72 -20.99
N ASN A 329 -3.60 -7.84 -21.25
CA ASN A 329 -3.61 -8.46 -22.58
C ASN A 329 -4.92 -8.24 -23.37
N ARG A 330 -6.00 -7.79 -22.72
CA ARG A 330 -7.30 -7.66 -23.38
C ARG A 330 -8.00 -6.33 -23.09
N LEU A 331 -8.35 -6.06 -21.81
CA LEU A 331 -9.21 -4.94 -21.46
C LEU A 331 -8.61 -3.58 -21.85
N GLU A 332 -7.31 -3.36 -21.66
CA GLU A 332 -6.66 -2.10 -22.05
C GLU A 332 -6.65 -1.91 -23.56
N PHE A 333 -6.36 -2.97 -24.32
CA PHE A 333 -6.35 -2.91 -25.79
C PHE A 333 -7.75 -2.68 -26.37
N GLU A 334 -8.76 -3.39 -25.85
CA GLU A 334 -10.15 -3.22 -26.27
C GLU A 334 -10.64 -1.79 -25.98
N LEU A 335 -10.33 -1.27 -24.78
CA LEU A 335 -10.70 0.09 -24.39
C LEU A 335 -10.04 1.14 -25.29
N GLN A 336 -8.75 1.00 -25.58
CA GLN A 336 -8.03 1.93 -26.47
C GLN A 336 -8.62 1.91 -27.90
N ALA A 337 -8.86 0.73 -28.45
CA ALA A 337 -9.45 0.58 -29.76
C ALA A 337 -10.87 1.16 -29.84
N PHE A 338 -11.70 0.87 -28.83
CA PHE A 338 -13.05 1.41 -28.70
C PHE A 338 -13.04 2.94 -28.56
N SER A 339 -12.19 3.49 -27.69
CA SER A 339 -12.10 4.93 -27.47
C SER A 339 -11.75 5.69 -28.75
N LYS A 340 -10.88 5.12 -29.59
CA LYS A 340 -10.55 5.70 -30.90
C LYS A 340 -11.76 5.71 -31.83
N LYS A 341 -12.51 4.61 -31.89
CA LYS A 341 -13.74 4.55 -32.73
C LYS A 341 -14.80 5.51 -32.22
N VAL A 342 -14.98 5.67 -30.92
CA VAL A 342 -15.91 6.64 -30.32
C VAL A 342 -15.58 8.08 -30.73
N GLN A 343 -14.29 8.45 -30.78
CA GLN A 343 -13.87 9.78 -31.28
C GLN A 343 -14.24 10.01 -32.73
N GLU A 344 -14.38 8.95 -33.53
CA GLU A 344 -14.84 8.96 -34.90
C GLU A 344 -16.38 8.88 -35.00
N GLY A 345 -17.11 8.89 -33.88
CA GLY A 345 -18.57 8.77 -33.81
C GLY A 345 -19.10 7.33 -33.94
N ASN A 346 -18.22 6.33 -33.91
CA ASN A 346 -18.60 4.93 -34.08
C ASN A 346 -18.56 4.18 -32.74
N TYR A 347 -19.69 3.66 -32.28
CA TYR A 347 -19.87 2.90 -31.05
C TYR A 347 -19.90 1.39 -31.35
N ASP A 348 -18.76 0.79 -31.66
CA ASP A 348 -18.63 -0.63 -31.96
C ASP A 348 -18.53 -1.47 -30.66
N TRP A 349 -19.67 -1.67 -29.99
CA TRP A 349 -19.78 -2.42 -28.75
C TRP A 349 -19.38 -3.90 -28.87
N ALA A 350 -19.55 -4.49 -30.05
CA ALA A 350 -19.15 -5.88 -30.32
C ALA A 350 -17.62 -6.07 -30.20
N SER A 351 -16.84 -4.99 -30.40
CA SER A 351 -15.38 -5.03 -30.24
C SER A 351 -14.92 -5.07 -28.78
N LEU A 352 -15.82 -4.89 -27.82
CA LEU A 352 -15.56 -4.96 -26.37
C LEU A 352 -15.86 -6.36 -25.79
N GLY A 353 -15.48 -7.43 -26.47
CA GLY A 353 -15.83 -8.80 -26.09
C GLY A 353 -15.51 -9.15 -24.65
N THR A 354 -14.36 -8.69 -24.13
CA THR A 354 -13.97 -8.95 -22.73
C THR A 354 -14.82 -8.13 -21.74
N PHE A 355 -15.20 -6.90 -22.06
CA PHE A 355 -16.15 -6.12 -21.26
C PHE A 355 -17.54 -6.75 -21.28
N ASN A 356 -17.96 -7.24 -22.44
CA ASN A 356 -19.29 -7.85 -22.62
C ASN A 356 -19.45 -9.10 -21.75
N MET A 357 -18.47 -10.04 -21.78
CA MET A 357 -18.50 -11.24 -20.95
C MET A 357 -18.38 -10.95 -19.45
N LEU A 358 -17.79 -9.82 -19.07
CA LEU A 358 -17.73 -9.36 -17.69
C LEU A 358 -18.99 -8.59 -17.27
N ASN A 359 -20.05 -8.58 -18.10
CA ASN A 359 -21.32 -7.92 -17.83
C ASN A 359 -21.16 -6.40 -17.57
N THR A 360 -20.33 -5.73 -18.38
CA THR A 360 -20.12 -4.28 -18.26
C THR A 360 -21.21 -3.56 -19.03
N LYS A 361 -22.26 -3.18 -18.32
CA LYS A 361 -23.43 -2.54 -18.92
C LYS A 361 -23.25 -1.03 -19.14
N TYR A 362 -22.49 -0.36 -18.27
CA TYR A 362 -22.30 1.08 -18.35
C TYR A 362 -20.83 1.48 -18.34
N LEU A 363 -20.48 2.45 -19.21
CA LEU A 363 -19.22 3.19 -19.17
C LEU A 363 -19.52 4.64 -18.80
N ILE A 364 -18.85 5.17 -17.76
CA ILE A 364 -19.00 6.55 -17.29
C ILE A 364 -17.80 7.37 -17.82
N ALA A 365 -18.05 8.13 -18.88
CA ALA A 365 -17.01 8.96 -19.54
C ALA A 365 -16.82 10.35 -18.89
N GLY A 366 -17.74 10.77 -18.00
CA GLY A 366 -17.71 12.07 -17.33
C GLY A 366 -18.70 12.18 -16.16
N THR A 367 -18.89 13.39 -15.66
CA THR A 367 -19.74 13.64 -14.47
C THR A 367 -21.22 13.88 -14.79
N GLU A 368 -21.51 14.30 -16.03
CA GLU A 368 -22.86 14.65 -16.45
C GLU A 368 -23.67 13.42 -16.90
N SER A 369 -24.99 13.50 -16.83
CA SER A 369 -25.88 12.38 -17.16
C SER A 369 -25.73 11.89 -18.61
N ASN A 370 -25.42 12.78 -19.55
CA ASN A 370 -25.17 12.45 -20.95
C ASN A 370 -23.79 11.84 -21.22
N ALA A 371 -22.94 11.76 -20.20
CA ALA A 371 -21.63 11.10 -20.28
C ALA A 371 -21.68 9.61 -19.89
N VAL A 372 -22.87 9.05 -19.71
CA VAL A 372 -23.08 7.62 -19.50
C VAL A 372 -23.33 6.95 -20.84
N LEU A 373 -22.53 5.97 -21.17
CA LEU A 373 -22.68 5.14 -22.36
C LEU A 373 -23.21 3.76 -21.94
N GLU A 374 -24.39 3.39 -22.41
CA GLU A 374 -24.98 2.08 -22.18
C GLU A 374 -24.48 1.09 -23.25
N ASN A 375 -23.97 -0.05 -22.80
CA ASN A 375 -23.49 -1.14 -23.65
C ASN A 375 -24.59 -2.19 -23.87
N PRO A 376 -25.22 -2.23 -25.06
CA PRO A 376 -26.27 -3.19 -25.37
C PRO A 376 -25.77 -4.62 -25.56
N GLU A 377 -24.45 -4.80 -25.75
CA GLU A 377 -23.81 -6.11 -25.98
C GLU A 377 -23.33 -6.79 -24.69
N ALA A 378 -23.61 -6.22 -23.51
CA ALA A 378 -23.26 -6.87 -22.24
C ALA A 378 -24.00 -8.20 -22.08
N ASN A 379 -23.27 -9.31 -21.80
CA ASN A 379 -23.84 -10.67 -21.80
C ASN A 379 -24.81 -10.94 -20.63
N GLY A 380 -24.97 -10.01 -19.71
CA GLY A 380 -25.74 -10.24 -18.50
C GLY A 380 -25.01 -11.06 -17.45
N PRO A 381 -25.70 -11.45 -16.36
CA PRO A 381 -25.08 -12.17 -15.23
C PRO A 381 -24.71 -13.62 -15.55
N ALA A 382 -25.37 -14.25 -16.53
CA ALA A 382 -25.07 -15.59 -16.98
C ALA A 382 -25.66 -15.84 -18.36
N TRP A 383 -25.05 -16.74 -19.15
CA TRP A 383 -25.52 -17.13 -20.48
C TRP A 383 -25.10 -18.55 -20.88
N VAL A 384 -25.73 -19.07 -21.94
CA VAL A 384 -25.41 -20.36 -22.54
C VAL A 384 -24.74 -20.10 -23.90
N PRO A 385 -23.46 -20.45 -24.09
CA PRO A 385 -22.80 -20.30 -25.38
C PRO A 385 -23.33 -21.29 -26.40
N THR A 386 -23.47 -20.87 -27.66
CA THR A 386 -23.85 -21.75 -28.79
C THR A 386 -22.65 -22.53 -29.34
N GLU A 387 -21.42 -22.13 -28.97
CA GLU A 387 -20.20 -22.80 -29.35
C GLU A 387 -19.19 -22.79 -28.20
N VAL A 388 -18.55 -23.95 -27.94
CA VAL A 388 -17.47 -24.07 -26.96
C VAL A 388 -16.17 -24.42 -27.69
N ILE A 389 -15.20 -23.51 -27.62
CA ILE A 389 -13.91 -23.64 -28.29
C ILE A 389 -12.92 -24.28 -27.33
N ALA A 390 -12.46 -25.48 -27.67
CA ALA A 390 -11.48 -26.20 -26.91
C ALA A 390 -10.10 -25.56 -27.06
N VAL A 391 -9.42 -25.33 -25.93
CA VAL A 391 -8.04 -24.85 -25.86
C VAL A 391 -7.22 -25.75 -24.95
N SER A 392 -5.90 -25.79 -25.14
CA SER A 392 -5.02 -26.70 -24.41
C SER A 392 -4.29 -26.07 -23.23
N ASN A 393 -4.20 -24.74 -23.19
CA ASN A 393 -3.46 -24.01 -22.14
C ASN A 393 -3.92 -22.56 -22.01
N ASN A 394 -3.44 -21.89 -20.95
CA ASN A 394 -3.81 -20.51 -20.66
C ASN A 394 -3.40 -19.49 -21.73
N ALA A 395 -2.28 -19.72 -22.42
CA ALA A 395 -1.81 -18.80 -23.47
C ALA A 395 -2.73 -18.87 -24.71
N SER A 396 -3.05 -20.09 -25.16
CA SER A 396 -4.00 -20.30 -26.26
C SER A 396 -5.41 -19.83 -25.90
N GLU A 397 -5.82 -19.95 -24.63
CA GLU A 397 -7.11 -19.44 -24.14
C GLU A 397 -7.17 -17.91 -24.26
N MET A 398 -6.14 -17.21 -23.78
CA MET A 398 -6.04 -15.75 -23.87
C MET A 398 -6.02 -15.24 -25.32
N GLU A 399 -5.29 -15.92 -26.20
CA GLU A 399 -5.23 -15.58 -27.61
C GLU A 399 -6.59 -15.80 -28.31
N THR A 400 -7.22 -16.94 -28.07
CA THR A 400 -8.51 -17.29 -28.66
C THR A 400 -9.61 -16.34 -28.19
N LEU A 401 -9.61 -15.96 -26.91
CA LEU A 401 -10.56 -15.02 -26.34
C LEU A 401 -10.60 -13.68 -27.11
N GLY A 402 -9.48 -13.29 -27.69
CA GLY A 402 -9.41 -12.07 -28.50
C GLY A 402 -9.96 -12.19 -29.93
N LYS A 403 -10.36 -13.38 -30.33
CA LYS A 403 -10.81 -13.66 -31.71
C LYS A 403 -12.27 -14.09 -31.79
N ILE A 404 -12.87 -14.41 -30.64
CA ILE A 404 -14.23 -14.96 -30.57
C ILE A 404 -15.28 -13.88 -30.28
N ASN A 405 -16.51 -14.19 -30.63
CA ASN A 405 -17.67 -13.43 -30.16
C ASN A 405 -18.12 -13.99 -28.80
N THR A 406 -17.79 -13.28 -27.72
CA THR A 406 -18.08 -13.71 -26.36
C THR A 406 -19.58 -13.75 -26.01
N ASN A 407 -20.45 -13.17 -26.84
CA ASN A 407 -21.90 -13.25 -26.64
C ASN A 407 -22.46 -14.63 -27.01
N SER A 408 -21.78 -15.36 -27.91
CA SER A 408 -22.24 -16.67 -28.42
C SER A 408 -21.21 -17.80 -28.26
N GLN A 409 -19.95 -17.45 -28.05
CA GLN A 409 -18.84 -18.40 -27.97
C GLN A 409 -18.16 -18.33 -26.59
N ALA A 410 -17.66 -19.46 -26.12
CA ALA A 410 -16.84 -19.55 -24.91
C ALA A 410 -15.62 -20.42 -25.12
N THR A 411 -14.51 -20.12 -24.45
CA THR A 411 -13.30 -20.94 -24.43
C THR A 411 -13.31 -21.86 -23.21
N LEU A 412 -12.85 -23.08 -23.37
CA LEU A 412 -12.66 -24.04 -22.27
C LEU A 412 -11.32 -24.74 -22.41
N ASN A 413 -10.52 -24.72 -21.35
CA ASN A 413 -9.28 -25.52 -21.29
C ASN A 413 -9.62 -26.99 -21.08
N THR A 414 -9.58 -27.77 -22.16
CA THR A 414 -9.99 -29.19 -22.16
C THR A 414 -8.97 -30.12 -21.52
N GLU A 415 -7.72 -29.73 -21.38
CA GLU A 415 -6.69 -30.47 -20.62
C GLU A 415 -6.95 -30.42 -19.11
N GLU A 416 -7.51 -29.29 -18.63
CA GLU A 416 -7.80 -29.08 -17.21
C GLU A 416 -9.22 -29.55 -16.81
N PHE A 417 -10.21 -29.34 -17.67
CA PHE A 417 -11.63 -29.53 -17.30
C PHE A 417 -12.38 -30.58 -18.17
N GLY A 418 -11.70 -31.19 -19.11
CA GLY A 418 -12.35 -32.10 -20.05
C GLY A 418 -13.16 -31.35 -21.13
N LYS A 419 -13.85 -32.13 -21.99
CA LYS A 419 -14.69 -31.60 -23.07
C LYS A 419 -16.13 -31.46 -22.60
N ILE A 420 -16.71 -30.30 -22.79
CA ILE A 420 -18.12 -29.99 -22.52
C ILE A 420 -18.74 -29.43 -23.80
N ALA A 421 -19.90 -29.91 -24.15
CA ALA A 421 -20.62 -29.47 -25.33
C ALA A 421 -21.27 -28.08 -25.11
N ALA A 422 -21.51 -27.37 -26.17
CA ALA A 422 -22.42 -26.22 -26.14
C ALA A 422 -23.86 -26.72 -25.85
N GLY A 423 -24.63 -25.89 -25.17
CA GLY A 423 -26.03 -26.14 -24.88
C GLY A 423 -26.96 -25.15 -25.55
N SER A 424 -28.23 -25.27 -25.25
CA SER A 424 -29.25 -24.24 -25.59
C SER A 424 -30.19 -24.04 -24.42
N GLY A 425 -30.47 -22.79 -24.10
CA GLY A 425 -31.31 -22.43 -22.94
C GLY A 425 -31.03 -21.03 -22.46
N GLU A 426 -31.56 -20.72 -21.30
CA GLU A 426 -31.35 -19.43 -20.63
C GLU A 426 -31.05 -19.64 -19.13
N ILE A 427 -30.29 -18.71 -18.57
CA ILE A 427 -29.91 -18.72 -17.15
C ILE A 427 -30.28 -17.35 -16.57
N ASN A 428 -31.19 -17.34 -15.62
CA ASN A 428 -31.72 -16.13 -15.00
C ASN A 428 -31.21 -16.00 -13.57
N LEU A 429 -30.70 -14.83 -13.20
CA LEU A 429 -30.30 -14.51 -11.82
C LEU A 429 -31.55 -14.38 -10.95
N LEU A 430 -31.63 -15.14 -9.85
CA LEU A 430 -32.72 -15.07 -8.87
C LEU A 430 -32.39 -14.16 -7.70
N SER A 431 -31.16 -14.29 -7.16
CA SER A 431 -30.73 -13.45 -6.04
C SER A 431 -29.20 -13.34 -6.02
N TYR A 432 -28.72 -12.20 -5.52
CA TYR A 432 -27.32 -11.92 -5.33
C TYR A 432 -27.06 -11.41 -3.91
N SER A 433 -26.10 -12.00 -3.25
CA SER A 433 -25.43 -11.47 -2.07
C SER A 433 -23.93 -11.79 -2.13
N PRO A 434 -23.06 -11.08 -1.39
CA PRO A 434 -21.62 -11.26 -1.49
C PRO A 434 -21.11 -12.71 -1.34
N ASN A 435 -21.82 -13.51 -0.54
CA ASN A 435 -21.44 -14.90 -0.24
C ASN A 435 -22.40 -15.96 -0.80
N SER A 436 -23.44 -15.54 -1.51
CA SER A 436 -24.43 -16.48 -2.08
C SER A 436 -25.11 -15.88 -3.30
N ILE A 437 -25.04 -16.60 -4.43
CA ILE A 437 -25.65 -16.18 -5.69
C ILE A 437 -26.49 -17.35 -6.18
N SER A 438 -27.76 -17.09 -6.52
CA SER A 438 -28.65 -18.14 -7.04
C SER A 438 -29.19 -17.80 -8.42
N TYR A 439 -29.26 -18.83 -9.26
CA TYR A 439 -29.78 -18.75 -10.62
C TYR A 439 -30.81 -19.84 -10.86
N GLN A 440 -31.66 -19.61 -11.85
CA GLN A 440 -32.51 -20.62 -12.47
C GLN A 440 -32.07 -20.81 -13.91
N ALA A 441 -31.71 -22.03 -14.26
CA ALA A 441 -31.41 -22.39 -15.63
C ALA A 441 -32.58 -23.17 -16.24
N THR A 442 -32.96 -22.85 -17.46
CA THR A 442 -33.94 -23.60 -18.26
C THR A 442 -33.27 -24.01 -19.57
N MET A 443 -32.83 -25.28 -19.62
CA MET A 443 -32.03 -25.79 -20.72
C MET A 443 -32.85 -26.69 -21.62
N GLN A 444 -32.90 -26.37 -22.91
CA GLN A 444 -33.50 -27.26 -23.95
C GLN A 444 -32.56 -28.44 -24.22
N THR A 445 -31.25 -28.16 -24.36
CA THR A 445 -30.21 -29.18 -24.45
C THR A 445 -29.17 -28.90 -23.38
N GLY A 446 -28.70 -29.98 -22.71
CA GLY A 446 -27.61 -29.83 -21.73
C GLY A 446 -26.31 -29.32 -22.36
N GLY A 447 -25.51 -28.62 -21.58
CA GLY A 447 -24.24 -28.08 -22.02
C GLY A 447 -23.63 -27.06 -21.06
N LEU A 448 -22.65 -26.30 -21.54
CA LEU A 448 -21.91 -25.33 -20.74
C LEU A 448 -22.80 -24.11 -20.41
N GLY A 449 -22.90 -23.78 -19.13
CA GLY A 449 -23.36 -22.49 -18.63
C GLY A 449 -22.18 -21.61 -18.21
N VAL A 450 -22.19 -20.34 -18.60
CA VAL A 450 -21.18 -19.34 -18.26
C VAL A 450 -21.78 -18.28 -17.35
N PHE A 451 -21.04 -17.88 -16.31
CA PHE A 451 -21.45 -16.86 -15.34
C PHE A 451 -20.44 -15.73 -15.32
N SER A 452 -20.90 -14.50 -15.35
CA SER A 452 -20.06 -13.29 -15.38
C SER A 452 -19.28 -13.06 -14.07
N GLU A 453 -19.13 -14.10 -13.24
CA GLU A 453 -18.42 -14.08 -11.99
C GLU A 453 -16.99 -14.57 -12.13
N ILE A 454 -16.08 -13.97 -11.36
CA ILE A 454 -14.66 -14.32 -11.39
C ILE A 454 -14.46 -15.73 -10.78
N TYR A 455 -13.78 -16.60 -11.51
CA TYR A 455 -13.38 -17.92 -11.04
C TYR A 455 -12.37 -17.82 -9.89
N TYR A 456 -12.75 -18.33 -8.74
CA TYR A 456 -11.90 -18.46 -7.57
C TYR A 456 -12.30 -19.73 -6.80
N PRO A 457 -11.53 -20.82 -6.92
CA PRO A 457 -11.91 -22.12 -6.34
C PRO A 457 -11.76 -22.18 -4.82
N GLU A 458 -10.93 -21.30 -4.23
CA GLU A 458 -10.62 -21.28 -2.81
C GLU A 458 -11.80 -20.74 -1.98
N GLY A 459 -12.83 -21.55 -1.79
CA GLY A 459 -13.96 -21.26 -0.96
C GLY A 459 -15.29 -21.07 -1.69
N TRP A 460 -15.32 -20.89 -3.01
CA TRP A 460 -16.56 -20.96 -3.78
C TRP A 460 -16.91 -22.39 -4.12
N LYS A 461 -18.14 -22.77 -3.80
CA LYS A 461 -18.77 -24.04 -4.17
C LYS A 461 -20.03 -23.76 -4.97
N VAL A 462 -20.36 -24.65 -5.89
CA VAL A 462 -21.60 -24.59 -6.68
C VAL A 462 -22.42 -25.86 -6.49
N THR A 463 -23.72 -25.67 -6.36
CA THR A 463 -24.69 -26.79 -6.29
C THR A 463 -25.69 -26.66 -7.42
N LEU A 464 -26.05 -27.81 -8.01
CA LEU A 464 -27.14 -27.98 -8.94
C LEU A 464 -28.23 -28.79 -8.25
N ASP A 465 -29.40 -28.22 -8.05
CA ASP A 465 -30.54 -28.82 -7.31
C ASP A 465 -30.14 -29.38 -5.93
N GLY A 466 -29.24 -28.66 -5.26
CA GLY A 466 -28.74 -29.00 -3.93
C GLY A 466 -27.59 -30.01 -3.90
N LYS A 467 -27.15 -30.57 -5.04
CA LYS A 467 -25.98 -31.44 -5.12
C LYS A 467 -24.76 -30.66 -5.58
N GLU A 468 -23.63 -30.81 -4.90
CA GLU A 468 -22.38 -30.17 -5.26
C GLU A 468 -21.88 -30.73 -6.61
N VAL A 469 -21.46 -29.82 -7.51
CA VAL A 469 -20.95 -30.13 -8.84
C VAL A 469 -19.64 -29.40 -9.09
N PRO A 470 -18.81 -29.85 -10.06
CA PRO A 470 -17.54 -29.20 -10.36
C PRO A 470 -17.73 -27.75 -10.81
N LEU A 471 -16.91 -26.86 -10.26
CA LEU A 471 -16.77 -25.47 -10.71
C LEU A 471 -15.70 -25.40 -11.77
N LEU A 472 -16.04 -24.93 -12.96
CA LEU A 472 -15.16 -24.80 -14.11
C LEU A 472 -14.66 -23.38 -14.25
N ARG A 473 -13.51 -23.20 -14.90
CA ARG A 473 -13.02 -21.91 -15.40
C ARG A 473 -13.22 -21.85 -16.90
N VAL A 474 -13.86 -20.81 -17.37
CA VAL A 474 -14.12 -20.54 -18.78
C VAL A 474 -13.70 -19.12 -19.13
N ASN A 475 -13.45 -18.86 -20.41
CA ASN A 475 -13.04 -17.54 -20.89
C ASN A 475 -11.88 -16.96 -20.05
N TYR A 476 -10.89 -17.82 -19.71
CA TYR A 476 -9.71 -17.49 -18.93
C TYR A 476 -9.96 -17.12 -17.46
N LEU A 477 -11.11 -16.49 -17.15
CA LEU A 477 -11.34 -15.86 -15.85
C LEU A 477 -12.71 -16.17 -15.24
N LEU A 478 -13.73 -16.54 -16.04
CA LEU A 478 -15.11 -16.65 -15.58
C LEU A 478 -15.43 -18.01 -14.99
N ARG A 479 -16.53 -18.08 -14.24
CA ARG A 479 -17.09 -19.36 -13.75
C ARG A 479 -17.91 -20.03 -14.85
N GLY A 480 -17.80 -21.34 -14.91
CA GLY A 480 -18.63 -22.19 -15.74
C GLY A 480 -19.05 -23.45 -15.01
N MET A 481 -20.06 -24.12 -15.53
CA MET A 481 -20.47 -25.46 -15.11
C MET A 481 -21.24 -26.15 -16.23
N GLU A 482 -21.24 -27.47 -16.20
CA GLU A 482 -22.11 -28.26 -17.06
C GLU A 482 -23.54 -28.31 -16.46
N ILE A 483 -24.54 -28.04 -17.29
CA ILE A 483 -25.95 -28.02 -16.88
C ILE A 483 -26.72 -29.02 -17.74
N PRO A 484 -27.41 -30.00 -17.16
CA PRO A 484 -28.28 -30.94 -17.91
C PRO A 484 -29.47 -30.23 -18.57
N SER A 485 -30.15 -30.91 -19.48
CA SER A 485 -31.44 -30.45 -20.01
C SER A 485 -32.50 -30.47 -18.91
N GLY A 486 -33.40 -29.47 -18.92
CA GLY A 486 -34.43 -29.29 -17.91
C GLY A 486 -34.36 -27.94 -17.19
N THR A 487 -35.16 -27.80 -16.17
CA THR A 487 -35.17 -26.61 -15.28
C THR A 487 -34.43 -26.92 -13.99
N HIS A 488 -33.40 -26.16 -13.70
CA HIS A 488 -32.49 -26.42 -12.59
C HIS A 488 -32.28 -25.17 -11.74
N LYS A 489 -32.09 -25.37 -10.42
CA LYS A 489 -31.65 -24.34 -9.49
C LYS A 489 -30.15 -24.45 -9.26
N ILE A 490 -29.42 -23.36 -9.50
CA ILE A 490 -27.97 -23.27 -9.31
C ILE A 490 -27.70 -22.32 -8.15
N VAL A 491 -26.86 -22.74 -7.20
CA VAL A 491 -26.47 -21.88 -6.06
C VAL A 491 -24.97 -21.92 -5.89
N PHE A 492 -24.35 -20.73 -5.99
CA PHE A 492 -22.97 -20.53 -5.61
C PHE A 492 -22.91 -20.05 -4.15
N THR A 493 -22.03 -20.64 -3.36
CA THR A 493 -21.83 -20.27 -1.94
C THR A 493 -20.35 -20.09 -1.66
N PHE A 494 -19.99 -18.99 -0.98
CA PHE A 494 -18.63 -18.72 -0.54
C PHE A 494 -18.46 -19.11 0.92
N ALA A 495 -17.69 -20.17 1.17
CA ALA A 495 -17.44 -20.73 2.49
C ALA A 495 -16.01 -21.30 2.59
N PRO A 496 -14.97 -20.44 2.65
CA PRO A 496 -13.58 -20.90 2.67
C PRO A 496 -13.26 -21.63 3.97
N GLU A 497 -12.74 -22.84 3.86
CA GLU A 497 -12.39 -23.69 5.01
C GLU A 497 -11.28 -23.08 5.86
N SER A 498 -10.34 -22.34 5.24
CA SER A 498 -9.30 -21.59 5.94
C SER A 498 -9.86 -20.58 6.95
N TYR A 499 -10.98 -19.92 6.63
CA TYR A 499 -11.64 -18.99 7.55
C TYR A 499 -12.41 -19.73 8.64
N SER A 500 -13.20 -20.75 8.28
CA SER A 500 -14.03 -21.47 9.24
C SER A 500 -13.19 -22.24 10.27
N SER A 501 -12.09 -22.85 9.87
CA SER A 501 -11.16 -23.59 10.75
C SER A 501 -10.34 -22.69 11.66
N THR A 502 -10.01 -21.48 11.23
CA THR A 502 -9.16 -20.55 12.02
C THR A 502 -9.97 -19.63 12.93
N LYS A 503 -11.27 -19.44 12.68
CA LYS A 503 -12.12 -18.50 13.43
C LYS A 503 -12.12 -18.78 14.95
N ILE A 504 -12.35 -20.04 15.36
CA ILE A 504 -12.39 -20.41 16.79
C ILE A 504 -11.00 -20.27 17.43
N PRO A 505 -9.91 -20.86 16.88
CA PRO A 505 -8.56 -20.62 17.39
C PRO A 505 -8.22 -19.14 17.55
N MET A 506 -8.53 -18.31 16.56
CA MET A 506 -8.24 -16.89 16.62
C MET A 506 -8.95 -16.19 17.79
N ILE A 507 -10.24 -16.51 18.03
CA ILE A 507 -11.01 -15.98 19.16
C ILE A 507 -10.38 -16.42 20.49
N VAL A 508 -10.04 -17.70 20.62
CA VAL A 508 -9.42 -18.27 21.84
C VAL A 508 -8.08 -17.57 22.12
N PHE A 509 -7.23 -17.40 21.11
CA PHE A 509 -5.94 -16.72 21.30
C PHE A 509 -6.12 -15.24 21.65
N GLN A 510 -7.06 -14.55 21.03
CA GLN A 510 -7.33 -13.14 21.31
C GLN A 510 -7.77 -12.91 22.77
N TYR A 511 -8.72 -13.70 23.26
CA TYR A 511 -9.17 -13.60 24.65
C TYR A 511 -8.13 -14.15 25.63
N GLY A 512 -7.39 -15.19 25.24
CA GLY A 512 -6.28 -15.73 26.03
C GLY A 512 -5.19 -14.69 26.28
N LEU A 513 -4.77 -13.94 25.25
CA LEU A 513 -3.81 -12.84 25.38
C LEU A 513 -4.34 -11.72 26.28
N LEU A 514 -5.63 -11.36 26.16
CA LEU A 514 -6.24 -10.35 27.02
C LEU A 514 -6.23 -10.78 28.48
N LEU A 515 -6.58 -12.03 28.76
CA LEU A 515 -6.55 -12.60 30.13
C LEU A 515 -5.11 -12.63 30.69
N LEU A 516 -4.12 -13.02 29.88
CA LEU A 516 -2.71 -12.98 30.29
C LEU A 516 -2.23 -11.56 30.60
N LEU A 517 -2.65 -10.57 29.83
CA LEU A 517 -2.35 -9.16 30.08
C LEU A 517 -2.95 -8.70 31.42
N ILE A 518 -4.23 -8.99 31.64
CA ILE A 518 -4.95 -8.65 32.90
C ILE A 518 -4.27 -9.34 34.09
N ALA A 519 -3.96 -10.62 33.97
CA ALA A 519 -3.25 -11.37 34.99
C ALA A 519 -1.86 -10.78 35.28
N GLY A 520 -1.11 -10.43 34.22
CA GLY A 520 0.20 -9.77 34.36
C GLY A 520 0.13 -8.45 35.12
N ILE A 521 -0.85 -7.59 34.77
CA ILE A 521 -1.12 -6.33 35.48
C ILE A 521 -1.46 -6.60 36.95
N PHE A 522 -2.35 -7.54 37.23
CA PHE A 522 -2.79 -7.90 38.57
C PHE A 522 -1.61 -8.40 39.43
N PHE A 523 -0.80 -9.32 38.92
CA PHE A 523 0.35 -9.85 39.66
C PHE A 523 1.43 -8.77 39.87
N THR A 524 1.67 -7.90 38.93
CA THR A 524 2.59 -6.76 39.07
C THR A 524 2.12 -5.80 40.17
N TYR A 525 0.83 -5.45 40.15
CA TYR A 525 0.20 -4.60 41.17
C TYR A 525 0.28 -5.24 42.57
N LYS A 526 -0.04 -6.53 42.69
CA LYS A 526 0.05 -7.27 43.95
C LYS A 526 1.46 -7.30 44.50
N LYS A 527 2.48 -7.54 43.65
CA LYS A 527 3.91 -7.53 44.01
C LYS A 527 4.37 -6.15 44.46
N ALA A 528 3.94 -5.08 43.78
CA ALA A 528 4.27 -3.70 44.16
C ALA A 528 3.68 -3.30 45.50
N ASN A 529 2.48 -3.78 45.84
CA ASN A 529 1.87 -3.52 47.16
C ASN A 529 2.45 -4.38 48.30
N ALA A 530 2.97 -5.57 48.00
CA ALA A 530 3.60 -6.43 49.00
C ALA A 530 5.04 -5.98 49.35
N SER A 531 5.64 -5.11 48.56
CA SER A 531 6.96 -4.51 48.77
C SER A 531 6.92 -3.12 49.43
N ARG A 532 5.74 -2.60 49.70
CA ARG A 532 5.47 -1.43 50.54
C ARG A 532 5.09 -1.87 51.95
#